data_347a7111ea4b01e1409791970d9ba62e
#
_entry.id   347a7111ea4b01e1409791970d9ba62e
#
_cell.length_a   1.000
_cell.length_b   1.000
_cell.length_c   1.000
_cell.angle_alpha   90.00
_cell.angle_beta   90.00
_cell.angle_gamma   90.00
#
_symmetry.space_group_name_H-M   'P 1'
#
loop_
_entity.id
_entity.type
_entity.pdbx_description
1 polymer ?
#
loop_
_entity_poly.entity_id
_entity_poly.type
_entity_poly.pdbx_seq_one_letter_code
_entity_poly.pdbx_strand_id
1 'polypeptide(L)'
;HKKETFNPKKSKEVIVKHFSLPAYDNEEQAIEEEVNKIKSNKWIINNNCVLFSKMNPDTKRIWLPVIDNKKLNVASSEFVVMESPNNKINSFIYNICLNSQFIDYLKANTTGSTNSRQRVKPTIAVNYKLAIEDSIVKKYSEIITPYMEEMKILRSEIGKLTQLRDTLLPKLMSGEIEIPDDIEVNNDELSI
;
A
#
# COMPACT_ATOMS: atom_id res chain seq x y z
N HIS A 1 -8.08 -12.62 6.02
CA HIS A 1 -8.90 -11.54 5.42
C HIS A 1 -9.57 -10.70 6.52
N LYS A 2 -9.24 -9.42 6.62
CA LYS A 2 -9.79 -8.49 7.59
C LYS A 2 -11.20 -8.05 7.17
N LYS A 3 -12.12 -7.94 8.15
CA LYS A 3 -13.54 -7.57 7.90
C LYS A 3 -13.99 -6.29 8.61
N GLU A 4 -13.09 -5.59 9.31
CA GLU A 4 -13.42 -4.36 10.02
C GLU A 4 -13.71 -3.23 9.04
N THR A 5 -14.89 -2.63 9.16
CA THR A 5 -15.41 -1.69 8.17
C THR A 5 -15.55 -0.30 8.77
N PHE A 6 -14.98 0.68 8.10
CA PHE A 6 -15.20 2.10 8.33
C PHE A 6 -16.42 2.57 7.55
N ASN A 7 -17.37 3.19 8.26
CA ASN A 7 -18.53 3.84 7.65
C ASN A 7 -18.39 5.37 7.77
N PRO A 8 -18.16 6.10 6.66
CA PRO A 8 -17.93 7.55 6.71
C PRO A 8 -19.12 8.32 7.28
N LYS A 9 -20.35 7.84 7.07
CA LYS A 9 -21.58 8.50 7.57
C LYS A 9 -21.75 8.41 9.09
N LYS A 10 -21.03 7.50 9.75
CA LYS A 10 -21.11 7.25 11.19
C LYS A 10 -19.82 7.62 11.91
N SER A 11 -18.81 8.06 11.18
CA SER A 11 -17.51 8.41 11.75
C SER A 11 -17.55 9.75 12.46
N LYS A 12 -16.78 9.82 13.55
CA LYS A 12 -16.45 11.09 14.24
C LYS A 12 -15.14 11.70 13.73
N GLU A 13 -14.37 10.95 12.95
CA GLU A 13 -13.14 11.43 12.35
C GLU A 13 -13.43 12.49 11.29
N VAL A 14 -12.57 13.49 11.19
CA VAL A 14 -12.66 14.56 10.19
C VAL A 14 -11.77 14.21 8.99
N ILE A 15 -10.57 13.71 9.28
CA ILE A 15 -9.56 13.34 8.28
C ILE A 15 -9.08 11.91 8.54
N VAL A 16 -8.91 11.15 7.49
CA VAL A 16 -8.35 9.79 7.54
C VAL A 16 -7.20 9.66 6.56
N LYS A 17 -6.28 8.71 6.80
CA LYS A 17 -5.28 8.30 5.81
C LYS A 17 -5.90 7.24 4.91
N HIS A 18 -6.10 7.58 3.63
CA HIS A 18 -6.83 6.74 2.67
C HIS A 18 -5.89 6.07 1.68
N PHE A 19 -5.89 4.74 1.70
CA PHE A 19 -5.21 3.87 0.76
C PHE A 19 -6.19 3.50 -0.37
N SER A 20 -6.19 4.27 -1.44
CA SER A 20 -7.07 4.09 -2.60
C SER A 20 -6.32 3.52 -3.80
N LEU A 21 -7.03 3.03 -4.83
CA LEU A 21 -6.36 2.58 -6.06
C LEU A 21 -5.66 3.75 -6.79
N PRO A 22 -6.26 4.95 -6.93
CA PRO A 22 -5.53 6.09 -7.49
C PRO A 22 -4.29 6.46 -6.69
N ALA A 23 -4.33 6.36 -5.36
CA ALA A 23 -3.18 6.63 -4.50
C ALA A 23 -2.07 5.58 -4.67
N TYR A 24 -2.44 4.32 -4.94
CA TYR A 24 -1.46 3.28 -5.31
C TYR A 24 -0.80 3.60 -6.65
N ASP A 25 -1.60 3.93 -7.66
CA ASP A 25 -1.12 4.24 -9.00
C ASP A 25 -0.28 5.55 -9.03
N ASN A 26 -0.43 6.41 -8.02
CA ASN A 26 0.40 7.59 -7.78
C ASN A 26 1.51 7.28 -6.76
N GLU A 27 2.50 6.48 -7.16
CA GLU A 27 3.71 6.14 -6.39
C GLU A 27 3.45 5.48 -5.02
N GLU A 28 2.35 4.77 -4.85
CA GLU A 28 1.96 4.11 -3.60
C GLU A 28 1.90 5.09 -2.39
N GLN A 29 1.48 6.33 -2.62
CA GLN A 29 1.36 7.36 -1.59
C GLN A 29 -0.09 7.47 -1.10
N ALA A 30 -0.36 6.99 0.12
CA ALA A 30 -1.66 7.17 0.75
C ALA A 30 -1.91 8.65 1.05
N ILE A 31 -3.11 9.13 0.78
CA ILE A 31 -3.48 10.54 0.94
C ILE A 31 -4.27 10.79 2.23
N GLU A 32 -4.16 11.99 2.77
CA GLU A 32 -5.07 12.50 3.77
C GLU A 32 -6.34 12.97 3.08
N GLU A 33 -7.48 12.41 3.48
CA GLU A 33 -8.76 12.73 2.87
C GLU A 33 -9.81 13.05 3.93
N GLU A 34 -10.57 14.11 3.69
CA GLU A 34 -11.71 14.47 4.52
C GLU A 34 -12.80 13.40 4.42
N VAL A 35 -13.32 12.97 5.55
CA VAL A 35 -14.32 11.90 5.64
C VAL A 35 -15.59 12.21 4.84
N ASN A 36 -15.97 13.48 4.74
CA ASN A 36 -17.12 13.93 3.96
C ASN A 36 -16.98 13.68 2.44
N LYS A 37 -15.75 13.57 1.93
CA LYS A 37 -15.47 13.25 0.52
C LYS A 37 -15.55 11.76 0.22
N ILE A 38 -15.53 10.92 1.27
CA ILE A 38 -15.57 9.46 1.14
C ILE A 38 -17.02 8.99 1.00
N LYS A 39 -17.37 8.51 -0.20
CA LYS A 39 -18.77 8.14 -0.53
C LYS A 39 -19.16 6.71 -0.18
N SER A 40 -18.20 5.83 0.13
CA SER A 40 -18.46 4.41 0.37
C SER A 40 -17.66 3.87 1.55
N ASN A 41 -18.14 2.79 2.14
CA ASN A 41 -17.43 2.10 3.21
C ASN A 41 -16.02 1.69 2.79
N LYS A 42 -15.09 1.69 3.75
CA LYS A 42 -13.70 1.33 3.61
C LYS A 42 -13.33 0.23 4.59
N TRP A 43 -12.20 -0.41 4.38
CA TRP A 43 -11.60 -1.29 5.38
C TRP A 43 -10.77 -0.47 6.36
N ILE A 44 -10.90 -0.71 7.66
CA ILE A 44 -9.94 -0.22 8.64
C ILE A 44 -8.72 -1.12 8.53
N ILE A 45 -7.53 -0.52 8.45
CA ILE A 45 -6.27 -1.26 8.34
C ILE A 45 -5.30 -0.89 9.45
N ASN A 46 -4.43 -1.83 9.76
CA ASN A 46 -3.36 -1.66 10.73
C ASN A 46 -1.99 -1.94 10.07
N ASN A 47 -0.93 -1.80 10.84
CA ASN A 47 0.44 -1.93 10.37
C ASN A 47 0.80 -3.33 9.81
N ASN A 48 0.00 -4.32 10.10
CA ASN A 48 0.36 -5.72 9.88
C ASN A 48 -0.49 -6.37 8.79
N CYS A 49 -0.72 -5.68 7.70
CA CYS A 49 -1.49 -6.20 6.59
C CYS A 49 -0.79 -6.02 5.25
N VAL A 50 -1.22 -6.81 4.29
CA VAL A 50 -0.89 -6.68 2.88
C VAL A 50 -2.17 -6.33 2.14
N LEU A 51 -2.15 -5.28 1.36
CA LEU A 51 -3.27 -4.91 0.50
C LEU A 51 -3.02 -5.46 -0.90
N PHE A 52 -4.00 -6.13 -1.44
CA PHE A 52 -3.96 -6.62 -2.80
C PHE A 52 -5.25 -6.23 -3.52
N SER A 53 -5.14 -5.67 -4.74
CA SER A 53 -6.32 -5.26 -5.51
C SER A 53 -7.07 -6.47 -6.05
N LYS A 54 -8.37 -6.55 -5.76
CA LYS A 54 -9.25 -7.52 -6.39
C LYS A 54 -9.66 -7.14 -7.81
N MET A 55 -9.40 -5.88 -8.23
CA MET A 55 -9.69 -5.39 -9.57
C MET A 55 -8.51 -5.64 -10.49
N ASN A 56 -8.81 -6.14 -11.67
CA ASN A 56 -7.87 -6.35 -12.76
C ASN A 56 -6.53 -6.97 -12.28
N PRO A 57 -6.50 -8.29 -12.05
CA PRO A 57 -5.31 -8.97 -11.52
C PRO A 57 -4.06 -8.83 -12.38
N ASP A 58 -4.20 -8.51 -13.68
CA ASP A 58 -3.08 -8.21 -14.58
C ASP A 58 -2.29 -6.99 -14.13
N THR A 59 -2.98 -6.01 -13.56
CA THR A 59 -2.34 -4.85 -12.95
C THR A 59 -2.01 -5.19 -11.49
N LYS A 60 -0.78 -5.61 -11.26
CA LYS A 60 -0.30 -6.05 -9.93
C LYS A 60 -0.27 -4.90 -8.94
N ARG A 61 -1.39 -4.62 -8.28
CA ARG A 61 -1.47 -3.62 -7.22
C ARG A 61 -1.41 -4.32 -5.87
N ILE A 62 -0.20 -4.42 -5.33
CA ILE A 62 0.11 -5.09 -4.06
C ILE A 62 0.85 -4.11 -3.18
N TRP A 63 0.24 -3.70 -2.10
CA TRP A 63 0.69 -2.60 -1.25
C TRP A 63 1.04 -3.06 0.15
N LEU A 64 2.19 -2.63 0.64
CA LEU A 64 2.56 -2.68 2.05
C LEU A 64 2.25 -1.32 2.66
N PRO A 65 1.14 -1.16 3.39
CA PRO A 65 0.76 0.14 3.91
C PRO A 65 1.74 0.64 4.97
N VAL A 66 2.16 1.89 4.84
CA VAL A 66 2.84 2.64 5.89
C VAL A 66 1.77 3.36 6.71
N ILE A 67 1.52 2.85 7.90
CA ILE A 67 0.45 3.32 8.78
C ILE A 67 0.84 4.62 9.49
N ASP A 68 -0.08 5.55 9.56
CA ASP A 68 0.01 6.70 10.45
C ASP A 68 -0.65 6.35 11.80
N ASN A 69 0.13 6.30 12.85
CA ASN A 69 -0.38 5.96 14.19
C ASN A 69 -1.23 7.09 14.82
N LYS A 70 -1.22 8.29 14.23
CA LYS A 70 -1.97 9.47 14.71
C LYS A 70 -3.34 9.60 14.05
N LYS A 71 -3.59 8.86 12.98
CA LYS A 71 -4.81 8.95 12.16
C LYS A 71 -5.43 7.60 11.94
N LEU A 72 -6.74 7.59 11.72
CA LEU A 72 -7.41 6.39 11.27
C LEU A 72 -6.97 6.07 9.83
N ASN A 73 -6.48 4.85 9.63
CA ASN A 73 -6.05 4.36 8.32
C ASN A 73 -7.14 3.51 7.70
N VAL A 74 -7.54 3.87 6.49
CA VAL A 74 -8.60 3.16 5.77
C VAL A 74 -8.17 2.80 4.35
N ALA A 75 -8.52 1.60 3.91
CA ALA A 75 -8.27 1.13 2.56
C ALA A 75 -9.55 1.02 1.74
N SER A 76 -9.45 1.30 0.45
CA SER A 76 -10.55 1.10 -0.50
C SER A 76 -11.11 -0.32 -0.38
N SER A 77 -12.43 -0.45 -0.48
CA SER A 77 -13.09 -1.76 -0.53
C SER A 77 -12.70 -2.58 -1.77
N GLU A 78 -12.01 -1.99 -2.74
CA GLU A 78 -11.43 -2.70 -3.88
C GLU A 78 -10.14 -3.47 -3.52
N PHE A 79 -9.56 -3.21 -2.35
CA PHE A 79 -8.49 -4.05 -1.82
C PHE A 79 -9.03 -5.22 -0.99
N VAL A 80 -8.35 -6.33 -1.08
CA VAL A 80 -8.40 -7.42 -0.10
C VAL A 80 -7.34 -7.13 0.95
N VAL A 81 -7.73 -7.08 2.21
CA VAL A 81 -6.79 -6.90 3.32
C VAL A 81 -6.39 -8.28 3.81
N MET A 82 -5.12 -8.62 3.67
CA MET A 82 -4.56 -9.91 4.08
C MET A 82 -3.61 -9.71 5.24
N GLU A 83 -3.80 -10.51 6.28
CA GLU A 83 -2.92 -10.51 7.47
C GLU A 83 -2.89 -11.92 8.06
N SER A 84 -1.75 -12.31 8.60
CA SER A 84 -1.66 -13.53 9.41
C SER A 84 -2.08 -13.24 10.86
N PRO A 85 -2.58 -14.24 11.60
CA PRO A 85 -3.04 -14.05 12.97
C PRO A 85 -1.99 -13.44 13.91
N ASN A 86 -0.72 -13.74 13.68
CA ASN A 86 0.40 -13.30 14.51
C ASN A 86 1.36 -12.35 13.77
N ASN A 87 1.02 -11.88 12.59
CA ASN A 87 1.85 -11.08 11.68
C ASN A 87 3.19 -11.73 11.26
N LYS A 88 3.47 -12.92 11.79
CA LYS A 88 4.75 -13.62 11.61
C LYS A 88 5.04 -14.07 10.20
N ILE A 89 3.99 -14.17 9.35
CA ILE A 89 4.12 -14.61 7.96
C ILE A 89 3.60 -13.57 6.95
N ASN A 90 3.44 -12.30 7.35
CA ASN A 90 2.98 -11.26 6.43
C ASN A 90 3.96 -11.02 5.27
N SER A 91 5.26 -11.17 5.52
CA SER A 91 6.29 -11.11 4.47
C SER A 91 6.13 -12.25 3.45
N PHE A 92 5.81 -13.46 3.91
CA PHE A 92 5.49 -14.57 3.03
C PHE A 92 4.22 -14.29 2.22
N ILE A 93 3.15 -13.79 2.86
CA ILE A 93 1.90 -13.40 2.19
C ILE A 93 2.18 -12.36 1.10
N TYR A 94 2.98 -11.34 1.40
CA TYR A 94 3.36 -10.32 0.43
C TYR A 94 4.05 -10.93 -0.80
N ASN A 95 5.02 -11.80 -0.60
CA ASN A 95 5.73 -12.46 -1.70
C ASN A 95 4.84 -13.42 -2.49
N ILE A 96 3.88 -14.10 -1.84
CA ILE A 96 2.88 -14.89 -2.57
C ILE A 96 2.03 -13.99 -3.47
N CYS A 97 1.61 -12.84 -2.98
CA CYS A 97 0.84 -11.87 -3.79
C CYS A 97 1.64 -11.38 -5.02
N LEU A 98 2.98 -11.30 -4.94
CA LEU A 98 3.85 -10.92 -6.05
C LEU A 98 4.11 -12.05 -7.04
N ASN A 99 3.89 -13.32 -6.65
CA ASN A 99 4.22 -14.49 -7.44
C ASN A 99 3.33 -14.61 -8.69
N SER A 100 3.93 -14.90 -9.83
CA SER A 100 3.22 -15.04 -11.12
C SER A 100 2.15 -16.15 -11.08
N GLN A 101 2.45 -17.29 -10.45
CA GLN A 101 1.49 -18.40 -10.34
C GLN A 101 0.24 -17.99 -9.54
N PHE A 102 0.39 -17.18 -8.50
CA PHE A 102 -0.75 -16.64 -7.77
C PHE A 102 -1.56 -15.69 -8.64
N ILE A 103 -0.91 -14.81 -9.38
CA ILE A 103 -1.58 -13.89 -10.31
C ILE A 103 -2.33 -14.67 -11.41
N ASP A 104 -1.71 -15.70 -11.99
CA ASP A 104 -2.35 -16.55 -13.00
C ASP A 104 -3.56 -17.31 -12.43
N TYR A 105 -3.44 -17.81 -11.20
CA TYR A 105 -4.56 -18.39 -10.47
C TYR A 105 -5.72 -17.38 -10.27
N LEU A 106 -5.41 -16.13 -9.93
CA LEU A 106 -6.43 -15.09 -9.79
C LEU A 106 -7.10 -14.78 -11.14
N LYS A 107 -6.32 -14.65 -12.22
CA LYS A 107 -6.83 -14.42 -13.58
C LYS A 107 -7.78 -15.52 -14.02
N ALA A 108 -7.40 -16.79 -13.80
CA ALA A 108 -8.25 -17.93 -14.13
C ALA A 108 -9.59 -17.94 -13.38
N ASN A 109 -9.69 -17.23 -12.26
CA ASN A 109 -10.87 -17.17 -11.41
C ASN A 109 -11.52 -15.78 -11.38
N THR A 110 -11.23 -14.91 -12.35
CA THR A 110 -11.90 -13.61 -12.47
C THR A 110 -13.34 -13.75 -12.97
N THR A 111 -14.15 -12.79 -12.56
CA THR A 111 -15.50 -12.57 -13.09
C THR A 111 -15.58 -11.18 -13.72
N GLY A 112 -16.28 -11.05 -14.84
CA GLY A 112 -16.45 -9.80 -15.57
C GLY A 112 -16.16 -9.97 -17.06
N SER A 113 -16.96 -9.32 -17.89
CA SER A 113 -16.94 -9.45 -19.37
C SER A 113 -15.92 -8.56 -20.06
N THR A 114 -15.36 -7.57 -19.37
CA THR A 114 -14.37 -6.63 -19.93
C THR A 114 -13.16 -6.52 -19.01
N ASN A 115 -11.98 -6.30 -19.56
CA ASN A 115 -10.72 -6.17 -18.81
C ASN A 115 -10.81 -5.14 -17.66
N SER A 116 -11.49 -4.01 -17.89
CA SER A 116 -11.65 -2.96 -16.88
C SER A 116 -12.63 -3.31 -15.74
N ARG A 117 -13.45 -4.38 -15.89
CA ARG A 117 -14.43 -4.82 -14.90
C ARG A 117 -14.12 -6.18 -14.29
N GLN A 118 -13.00 -6.78 -14.66
CA GLN A 118 -12.58 -8.04 -14.07
C GLN A 118 -12.35 -7.89 -12.57
N ARG A 119 -12.93 -8.79 -11.79
CA ARG A 119 -12.78 -8.84 -10.33
C ARG A 119 -12.58 -10.25 -9.84
N VAL A 120 -11.77 -10.37 -8.82
CA VAL A 120 -11.58 -11.62 -8.07
C VAL A 120 -12.37 -11.55 -6.76
N LYS A 121 -13.11 -12.59 -6.45
CA LYS A 121 -13.75 -12.70 -5.14
C LYS A 121 -12.68 -12.87 -4.07
N PRO A 122 -12.72 -12.13 -2.94
CA PRO A 122 -11.74 -12.28 -1.85
C PRO A 122 -11.57 -13.72 -1.37
N THR A 123 -12.65 -14.50 -1.35
CA THR A 123 -12.63 -15.91 -0.97
C THR A 123 -11.77 -16.77 -1.89
N ILE A 124 -11.65 -16.43 -3.16
CA ILE A 124 -10.76 -17.14 -4.10
C ILE A 124 -9.31 -16.88 -3.71
N ALA A 125 -8.93 -15.62 -3.50
CA ALA A 125 -7.56 -15.27 -3.15
C ALA A 125 -7.08 -15.95 -1.86
N VAL A 126 -7.92 -15.96 -0.81
CA VAL A 126 -7.56 -16.57 0.48
C VAL A 126 -7.60 -18.10 0.48
N ASN A 127 -8.19 -18.72 -0.53
CA ASN A 127 -8.22 -20.17 -0.70
C ASN A 127 -7.13 -20.70 -1.63
N TYR A 128 -6.19 -19.85 -2.06
CA TYR A 128 -5.03 -20.31 -2.78
C TYR A 128 -4.20 -21.28 -1.94
N LYS A 129 -3.97 -22.47 -2.47
CA LYS A 129 -3.28 -23.55 -1.74
C LYS A 129 -1.85 -23.69 -2.23
N LEU A 130 -0.95 -23.80 -1.29
CA LEU A 130 0.46 -24.07 -1.53
C LEU A 130 0.85 -25.35 -0.81
N ALA A 131 1.57 -26.22 -1.52
CA ALA A 131 2.18 -27.41 -0.92
C ALA A 131 3.56 -27.03 -0.36
N ILE A 132 3.57 -26.43 0.84
CA ILE A 132 4.79 -25.98 1.53
C ILE A 132 4.66 -26.29 3.02
N GLU A 133 5.78 -26.66 3.64
CA GLU A 133 5.82 -26.92 5.09
C GLU A 133 5.82 -25.63 5.90
N ASP A 134 5.09 -25.60 7.00
CA ASP A 134 5.01 -24.45 7.91
C ASP A 134 6.38 -24.02 8.44
N SER A 135 7.30 -24.97 8.65
CA SER A 135 8.69 -24.73 9.03
C SER A 135 9.43 -23.83 8.04
N ILE A 136 9.23 -24.07 6.75
CA ILE A 136 9.84 -23.30 5.66
C ILE A 136 9.23 -21.91 5.61
N VAL A 137 7.89 -21.80 5.70
CA VAL A 137 7.19 -20.51 5.74
C VAL A 137 7.68 -19.64 6.88
N LYS A 138 7.84 -20.22 8.07
CA LYS A 138 8.33 -19.52 9.26
C LYS A 138 9.76 -19.03 9.08
N LYS A 139 10.68 -19.93 8.66
CA LYS A 139 12.09 -19.58 8.45
C LYS A 139 12.26 -18.52 7.36
N TYR A 140 11.51 -18.64 6.25
CA TYR A 140 11.48 -17.62 5.21
C TYR A 140 11.04 -16.26 5.76
N SER A 141 9.95 -16.26 6.53
CA SER A 141 9.40 -15.01 7.10
C SER A 141 10.35 -14.36 8.10
N GLU A 142 11.07 -15.14 8.89
CA GLU A 142 12.10 -14.64 9.83
C GLU A 142 13.21 -13.89 9.07
N ILE A 143 13.62 -14.40 7.90
CA ILE A 143 14.67 -13.79 7.07
C ILE A 143 14.15 -12.55 6.35
N ILE A 144 12.94 -12.59 5.80
CA ILE A 144 12.44 -11.55 4.88
C ILE A 144 11.74 -10.39 5.60
N THR A 145 11.19 -10.63 6.79
CA THR A 145 10.47 -9.55 7.52
C THR A 145 11.33 -8.30 7.77
N PRO A 146 12.61 -8.37 8.17
CA PRO A 146 13.44 -7.18 8.33
C PRO A 146 13.55 -6.34 7.05
N TYR A 147 13.72 -6.99 5.90
CA TYR A 147 13.79 -6.29 4.60
C TYR A 147 12.45 -5.63 4.24
N MET A 148 11.34 -6.28 4.56
CA MET A 148 10.02 -5.70 4.35
C MET A 148 9.76 -4.47 5.23
N GLU A 149 10.22 -4.49 6.48
CA GLU A 149 10.15 -3.32 7.36
C GLU A 149 11.06 -2.18 6.87
N GLU A 150 12.27 -2.49 6.39
CA GLU A 150 13.16 -1.52 5.76
C GLU A 150 12.51 -0.87 4.52
N MET A 151 11.90 -1.67 3.65
CA MET A 151 11.13 -1.14 2.51
C MET A 151 10.06 -0.15 2.93
N LYS A 152 9.36 -0.38 4.04
CA LYS A 152 8.35 0.56 4.56
C LYS A 152 8.98 1.87 5.03
N ILE A 153 10.14 1.79 5.70
CA ILE A 153 10.88 2.97 6.16
C ILE A 153 11.29 3.81 4.96
N LEU A 154 11.94 3.20 3.96
CA LEU A 154 12.39 3.87 2.75
C LEU A 154 11.22 4.51 1.98
N ARG A 155 10.09 3.80 1.83
CA ARG A 155 8.89 4.37 1.21
C ARG A 155 8.33 5.57 1.99
N SER A 156 8.40 5.53 3.32
CA SER A 156 7.99 6.67 4.15
C SER A 156 8.90 7.87 3.95
N GLU A 157 10.20 7.64 3.82
CA GLU A 157 11.20 8.70 3.56
C GLU A 157 11.02 9.30 2.17
N ILE A 158 10.87 8.47 1.14
CA ILE A 158 10.57 8.93 -0.23
C ILE A 158 9.33 9.82 -0.23
N GLY A 159 8.24 9.41 0.45
CA GLY A 159 7.03 10.22 0.55
C GLY A 159 7.27 11.59 1.21
N LYS A 160 8.07 11.65 2.27
CA LYS A 160 8.43 12.93 2.93
C LYS A 160 9.29 13.81 2.03
N LEU A 161 10.28 13.23 1.35
CA LEU A 161 11.16 13.96 0.44
C LEU A 161 10.38 14.49 -0.78
N THR A 162 9.48 13.70 -1.33
CA THR A 162 8.57 14.12 -2.41
C THR A 162 7.71 15.31 -1.96
N GLN A 163 7.09 15.22 -0.78
CA GLN A 163 6.30 16.32 -0.23
C GLN A 163 7.14 17.58 0.00
N LEU A 164 8.36 17.42 0.51
CA LEU A 164 9.28 18.53 0.72
C LEU A 164 9.65 19.20 -0.59
N ARG A 165 10.05 18.42 -1.59
CA ARG A 165 10.34 18.88 -2.95
C ARG A 165 9.17 19.69 -3.53
N ASP A 166 7.97 19.11 -3.50
CA ASP A 166 6.77 19.71 -4.10
C ASP A 166 6.33 20.99 -3.36
N THR A 167 6.72 21.13 -2.08
CA THR A 167 6.48 22.35 -1.30
C THR A 167 7.52 23.42 -1.58
N LEU A 168 8.78 23.04 -1.71
CA LEU A 168 9.89 23.99 -1.86
C LEU A 168 10.11 24.45 -3.30
N LEU A 169 9.97 23.55 -4.27
CA LEU A 169 10.29 23.87 -5.66
C LEU A 169 9.51 25.06 -6.22
N PRO A 170 8.19 25.18 -6.04
CA PRO A 170 7.44 26.36 -6.47
C PRO A 170 7.93 27.66 -5.81
N LYS A 171 8.31 27.61 -4.53
CA LYS A 171 8.78 28.76 -3.77
C LYS A 171 10.17 29.25 -4.22
N LEU A 172 11.05 28.28 -4.54
CA LEU A 172 12.35 28.58 -5.14
C LEU A 172 12.20 29.19 -6.54
N MET A 173 11.30 28.63 -7.36
CA MET A 173 11.06 29.13 -8.73
C MET A 173 10.41 30.53 -8.74
N SER A 174 9.63 30.87 -7.73
CA SER A 174 9.01 32.19 -7.61
C SER A 174 9.91 33.24 -6.94
N GLY A 175 11.07 32.84 -6.41
CA GLY A 175 11.96 33.72 -5.63
C GLY A 175 11.43 34.04 -4.23
N GLU A 176 10.40 33.33 -3.75
CA GLU A 176 9.91 33.45 -2.37
C GLU A 176 10.93 32.96 -1.34
N ILE A 177 11.72 31.96 -1.75
CA ILE A 177 12.85 31.43 -0.97
C ILE A 177 14.09 31.51 -1.85
N GLU A 178 15.17 32.08 -1.33
CA GLU A 178 16.47 32.12 -1.96
C GLU A 178 17.38 31.07 -1.32
N ILE A 179 18.23 30.44 -2.13
CA ILE A 179 19.28 29.53 -1.64
C ILE A 179 20.44 30.41 -1.22
N PRO A 180 20.94 30.33 0.03
CA PRO A 180 22.11 31.06 0.45
C PRO A 180 23.33 30.70 -0.42
N ASP A 181 24.14 31.72 -0.80
CA ASP A 181 25.31 31.56 -1.69
C ASP A 181 26.43 30.70 -1.07
N ASP A 182 26.38 30.43 0.23
CA ASP A 182 27.35 29.65 1.00
C ASP A 182 27.07 28.15 1.04
N ILE A 183 26.01 27.67 0.38
CA ILE A 183 25.72 26.23 0.26
C ILE A 183 26.62 25.66 -0.85
N GLU A 184 27.68 24.97 -0.48
CA GLU A 184 28.45 24.14 -1.41
C GLU A 184 27.59 22.95 -1.88
N VAL A 185 27.19 22.96 -3.14
CA VAL A 185 26.52 21.80 -3.77
C VAL A 185 27.62 20.78 -4.11
N ASN A 186 27.60 19.67 -3.41
CA ASN A 186 28.50 18.55 -3.67
C ASN A 186 28.04 17.85 -4.97
N ASN A 187 28.63 18.22 -6.11
CA ASN A 187 28.28 17.70 -7.44
C ASN A 187 28.61 16.21 -7.62
N ASP A 188 29.37 15.60 -6.71
CA ASP A 188 29.81 14.20 -6.81
C ASP A 188 28.67 13.18 -6.53
N GLU A 189 27.57 13.61 -5.89
CA GLU A 189 26.42 12.76 -5.61
C GLU A 189 25.34 12.78 -6.72
N LEU A 190 25.48 13.61 -7.74
CA LEU A 190 24.51 13.75 -8.84
C LEU A 190 24.84 12.89 -10.07
N SER A 191 25.89 12.07 -10.01
CA SER A 191 26.27 11.15 -11.07
C SER A 191 25.64 9.77 -10.82
N ILE A 192 24.37 9.60 -11.16
CA ILE A 192 23.70 8.30 -11.28
C ILE A 192 23.32 8.06 -12.75
#